data_3e0373081c10294e7f1d960036c39455
#
_entry.id   3e0373081c10294e7f1d960036c39455
#
_cell.length_a   1.000
_cell.length_b   1.000
_cell.length_c   1.000
_cell.angle_alpha   90.00
_cell.angle_beta   90.00
_cell.angle_gamma   90.00
#
_symmetry.space_group_name_H-M   'P 1'
#
loop_
_entity.id
_entity.type
_entity.pdbx_description
1 polymer ?
#
loop_
_entity_poly.entity_id
_entity_poly.type
_entity_poly.pdbx_seq_one_letter_code
_entity_poly.pdbx_strand_id
1 'polypeptide(L)'
;MTCKTPLLLAALFALAACKPAQEPTPASSQPPAQAPTPAAPAPVEDTPAERVTAEFPTLKMKAVDGSDYDLAAHRGKWVVVNFWATWCAPCRKEMPELSALHAMRSNIEVVGLAYEDIEVPEMQSFLTKHPVTYPIVIVDPFDPPADFATPRGLPLTHLLDPQGKLAHTFLGPVTAADIEKQIAA
;
A
#
# COMPACT_ATOMS: atom_id res chain seq x y z
N MET A 1 27.44 -50.29 -11.85
CA MET A 1 27.79 -51.27 -10.79
C MET A 1 26.83 -51.01 -9.63
N THR A 2 25.95 -52.00 -9.48
CA THR A 2 25.32 -52.58 -8.30
C THR A 2 24.61 -51.61 -7.36
N CYS A 3 23.29 -51.46 -7.43
CA CYS A 3 22.23 -52.41 -6.98
C CYS A 3 22.25 -52.62 -5.47
N LYS A 4 21.19 -52.15 -4.78
CA LYS A 4 20.38 -52.95 -3.84
C LYS A 4 19.28 -52.15 -3.13
N THR A 5 18.04 -52.35 -3.52
CA THR A 5 16.84 -52.46 -2.68
C THR A 5 16.93 -53.82 -1.97
N PRO A 6 16.14 -54.18 -0.93
CA PRO A 6 14.82 -53.75 -0.50
C PRO A 6 14.64 -53.73 1.05
N LEU A 7 13.53 -53.37 1.65
CA LEU A 7 12.59 -54.26 2.31
C LEU A 7 11.36 -53.54 2.93
N LEU A 8 10.23 -54.06 2.55
CA LEU A 8 8.90 -53.84 3.19
C LEU A 8 8.92 -54.21 4.66
N LEU A 9 8.17 -53.48 5.48
CA LEU A 9 7.43 -54.09 6.58
C LEU A 9 6.08 -53.38 6.76
N ALA A 10 5.03 -54.11 6.41
CA ALA A 10 3.65 -53.81 6.74
C ALA A 10 3.36 -54.26 8.19
N ALA A 11 2.68 -53.41 8.94
CA ALA A 11 2.03 -53.82 10.18
C ALA A 11 0.62 -53.22 10.21
N LEU A 12 -0.34 -54.07 9.92
CA LEU A 12 -1.75 -53.91 10.27
C LEU A 12 -1.90 -53.90 11.79
N PHE A 13 -2.67 -52.97 12.34
CA PHE A 13 -3.36 -53.17 13.60
C PHE A 13 -4.82 -52.76 13.47
N ALA A 14 -5.66 -53.71 13.83
CA ALA A 14 -7.12 -53.67 13.72
C ALA A 14 -7.78 -53.08 14.94
N LEU A 15 -8.92 -52.50 14.73
CA LEU A 15 -10.18 -52.38 15.49
C LEU A 15 -10.15 -52.43 17.02
N ALA A 16 -10.72 -51.38 17.63
CA ALA A 16 -11.76 -51.60 18.67
C ALA A 16 -12.68 -50.38 18.75
N ALA A 17 -13.93 -50.56 18.35
CA ALA A 17 -15.03 -49.65 18.60
C ALA A 17 -15.51 -49.85 20.06
N CYS A 18 -15.57 -48.74 20.81
CA CYS A 18 -16.38 -48.68 22.01
C CYS A 18 -17.23 -47.42 21.98
N LYS A 19 -18.55 -47.68 21.89
CA LYS A 19 -19.61 -46.69 22.00
C LYS A 19 -20.06 -46.67 23.47
N PRO A 20 -20.01 -45.56 24.20
CA PRO A 20 -20.72 -45.45 25.46
C PRO A 20 -22.13 -44.87 25.26
N ALA A 21 -23.05 -45.44 26.08
CA ALA A 21 -24.46 -45.17 26.11
C ALA A 21 -24.81 -43.75 26.55
N GLN A 22 -25.89 -43.24 25.96
CA GLN A 22 -26.56 -42.03 26.40
C GLN A 22 -27.32 -42.25 27.70
N GLU A 23 -27.02 -41.51 28.75
CA GLU A 23 -27.88 -41.33 29.92
C GLU A 23 -28.87 -40.19 29.70
N PRO A 24 -30.10 -40.28 30.20
CA PRO A 24 -31.13 -39.25 30.02
C PRO A 24 -30.89 -38.07 30.97
N THR A 25 -30.82 -36.88 30.40
CA THR A 25 -30.77 -35.62 31.14
C THR A 25 -32.12 -35.28 31.78
N PRO A 26 -32.15 -34.81 33.04
CA PRO A 26 -33.38 -34.31 33.65
C PRO A 26 -33.75 -32.92 33.12
N ALA A 27 -35.05 -32.71 32.97
CA ALA A 27 -35.67 -31.47 32.53
C ALA A 27 -35.26 -30.28 33.40
N SER A 28 -34.62 -29.30 32.78
CA SER A 28 -34.33 -27.99 33.37
C SER A 28 -35.49 -27.04 33.18
N SER A 29 -36.09 -26.65 34.28
CA SER A 29 -37.11 -25.61 34.40
C SER A 29 -36.61 -24.26 33.86
N GLN A 30 -37.27 -23.74 32.83
CA GLN A 30 -37.07 -22.39 32.34
C GLN A 30 -37.55 -21.36 33.37
N PRO A 31 -36.75 -20.32 33.66
CA PRO A 31 -37.25 -19.12 34.36
C PRO A 31 -38.13 -18.26 33.41
N PRO A 32 -39.06 -17.47 33.95
CA PRO A 32 -40.01 -16.71 33.16
C PRO A 32 -39.30 -15.64 32.30
N ALA A 33 -39.77 -15.49 31.05
CA ALA A 33 -39.33 -14.52 30.08
C ALA A 33 -39.37 -13.08 30.66
N GLN A 34 -38.20 -12.46 30.73
CA GLN A 34 -38.07 -11.00 30.96
C GLN A 34 -38.43 -10.26 29.68
N ALA A 35 -39.32 -9.28 29.83
CA ALA A 35 -39.68 -8.37 28.75
C ALA A 35 -38.46 -7.64 28.17
N PRO A 36 -38.43 -7.38 26.84
CA PRO A 36 -37.30 -6.69 26.24
C PRO A 36 -37.17 -5.25 26.78
N THR A 37 -36.10 -5.01 27.49
CA THR A 37 -35.63 -3.63 27.80
C THR A 37 -35.29 -2.93 26.49
N PRO A 38 -35.73 -1.68 26.24
CA PRO A 38 -35.32 -0.92 25.07
C PRO A 38 -33.77 -0.86 25.03
N ALA A 39 -33.19 -1.39 23.98
CA ALA A 39 -31.76 -1.30 23.75
C ALA A 39 -31.38 0.18 23.63
N ALA A 40 -30.47 0.62 24.48
CA ALA A 40 -29.77 1.89 24.27
C ALA A 40 -29.17 1.92 22.87
N PRO A 41 -29.20 3.08 22.16
CA PRO A 41 -28.58 3.16 20.86
C PRO A 41 -27.10 2.75 20.98
N ALA A 42 -26.68 1.81 20.15
CA ALA A 42 -25.29 1.39 20.06
C ALA A 42 -24.42 2.62 19.78
N PRO A 43 -23.23 2.73 20.38
CA PRO A 43 -22.29 3.77 19.99
C PRO A 43 -22.10 3.67 18.47
N VAL A 44 -22.35 4.78 17.76
CA VAL A 44 -21.91 4.92 16.37
C VAL A 44 -20.40 4.78 16.40
N GLU A 45 -19.90 3.61 15.97
CA GLU A 45 -18.48 3.44 15.68
C GLU A 45 -18.16 4.49 14.62
N ASP A 46 -17.36 5.48 15.02
CA ASP A 46 -16.75 6.47 14.14
C ASP A 46 -15.81 5.65 13.21
N THR A 47 -16.37 5.12 12.15
CA THR A 47 -15.56 4.52 11.07
C THR A 47 -14.71 5.66 10.55
N PRO A 48 -13.35 5.59 10.65
CA PRO A 48 -12.52 6.67 10.16
C PRO A 48 -12.93 6.97 8.71
N ALA A 49 -13.41 8.18 8.45
CA ALA A 49 -13.79 8.58 7.11
C ALA A 49 -12.58 8.29 6.21
N GLU A 50 -12.80 7.44 5.19
CA GLU A 50 -11.74 7.08 4.26
C GLU A 50 -11.15 8.35 3.67
N ARG A 51 -9.86 8.62 3.98
CA ARG A 51 -9.17 9.81 3.53
C ARG A 51 -9.07 9.77 2.02
N VAL A 52 -9.59 10.78 1.34
CA VAL A 52 -9.44 10.98 -0.11
C VAL A 52 -8.34 11.99 -0.39
N THR A 53 -7.62 11.84 -1.50
CA THR A 53 -6.64 12.84 -1.94
C THR A 53 -7.37 14.15 -2.24
N ALA A 54 -6.83 15.27 -1.72
CA ALA A 54 -7.38 16.59 -1.95
C ALA A 54 -7.39 16.95 -3.45
N GLU A 55 -8.34 17.78 -3.88
CA GLU A 55 -8.42 18.25 -5.26
C GLU A 55 -7.15 19.05 -5.65
N PHE A 56 -6.61 19.84 -4.73
CA PHE A 56 -5.36 20.61 -4.87
C PHE A 56 -4.42 20.24 -3.73
N PRO A 57 -3.72 19.09 -3.80
CA PRO A 57 -2.88 18.66 -2.71
C PRO A 57 -1.65 19.56 -2.54
N THR A 58 -1.20 19.64 -1.30
CA THR A 58 0.04 20.32 -0.90
C THR A 58 1.03 19.30 -0.34
N LEU A 59 2.31 19.60 -0.48
CA LEU A 59 3.39 18.80 0.10
C LEU A 59 4.61 19.71 0.31
N LYS A 60 5.11 19.75 1.55
CA LYS A 60 6.38 20.39 1.88
C LYS A 60 7.16 19.46 2.79
N MET A 61 8.24 18.91 2.27
CA MET A 61 9.06 17.94 2.99
C MET A 61 10.52 18.04 2.57
N LYS A 62 11.43 17.49 3.37
CA LYS A 62 12.80 17.31 2.97
C LYS A 62 12.97 16.08 2.08
N ALA A 63 13.66 16.25 0.98
CA ALA A 63 14.11 15.14 0.16
C ALA A 63 15.32 14.44 0.78
N VAL A 64 15.57 13.21 0.33
CA VAL A 64 16.67 12.36 0.82
C VAL A 64 18.06 12.97 0.58
N ASP A 65 18.20 13.84 -0.40
CA ASP A 65 19.42 14.60 -0.69
C ASP A 65 19.61 15.84 0.21
N GLY A 66 18.65 16.12 1.09
CA GLY A 66 18.64 17.23 2.03
C GLY A 66 18.02 18.51 1.50
N SER A 67 17.62 18.56 0.24
CA SER A 67 16.88 19.69 -0.35
C SER A 67 15.46 19.81 0.22
N ASP A 68 14.89 21.01 0.15
CA ASP A 68 13.47 21.19 0.48
C ASP A 68 12.64 20.96 -0.79
N TYR A 69 11.68 20.07 -0.71
CA TYR A 69 10.68 19.85 -1.76
C TYR A 69 9.38 20.56 -1.39
N ASP A 70 8.92 21.45 -2.27
CA ASP A 70 7.62 22.12 -2.15
C ASP A 70 6.83 21.90 -3.44
N LEU A 71 5.76 21.10 -3.35
CA LEU A 71 4.90 20.81 -4.50
C LEU A 71 4.33 22.08 -5.17
N ALA A 72 4.09 23.14 -4.40
CA ALA A 72 3.59 24.41 -4.93
C ALA A 72 4.61 25.13 -5.83
N ALA A 73 5.90 24.87 -5.66
CA ALA A 73 6.95 25.46 -6.50
C ALA A 73 6.98 24.87 -7.92
N HIS A 74 6.27 23.76 -8.16
CA HIS A 74 6.22 23.07 -9.44
C HIS A 74 4.97 23.41 -10.27
N ARG A 75 4.22 24.45 -9.89
CA ARG A 75 3.10 24.96 -10.70
C ARG A 75 3.58 25.36 -12.10
N GLY A 76 2.74 25.18 -13.11
CA GLY A 76 3.09 25.36 -14.52
C GLY A 76 3.61 24.11 -15.20
N LYS A 77 3.87 23.03 -14.44
CA LYS A 77 4.23 21.71 -14.94
C LYS A 77 3.20 20.66 -14.51
N TRP A 78 3.12 19.59 -15.25
CA TRP A 78 2.50 18.36 -14.77
C TRP A 78 3.38 17.73 -13.69
N VAL A 79 2.79 17.27 -12.60
CA VAL A 79 3.55 16.63 -11.53
C VAL A 79 3.05 15.21 -11.32
N VAL A 80 3.99 14.26 -11.41
CA VAL A 80 3.78 12.85 -11.11
C VAL A 80 4.21 12.59 -9.68
N VAL A 81 3.26 12.35 -8.79
CA VAL A 81 3.50 12.00 -7.38
C VAL A 81 3.36 10.50 -7.24
N ASN A 82 4.48 9.81 -7.12
CA ASN A 82 4.54 8.33 -7.11
C ASN A 82 4.81 7.80 -5.70
N PHE A 83 3.84 7.10 -5.12
CA PHE A 83 4.00 6.36 -3.86
C PHE A 83 4.61 4.99 -4.15
N TRP A 84 5.72 4.70 -3.49
CA TRP A 84 6.50 3.49 -3.70
C TRP A 84 7.19 3.03 -2.41
N ALA A 85 7.90 1.89 -2.45
CA ALA A 85 8.75 1.43 -1.35
C ALA A 85 9.93 0.60 -1.88
N THR A 86 10.99 0.50 -1.09
CA THR A 86 12.21 -0.25 -1.47
C THR A 86 11.95 -1.74 -1.66
N TRP A 87 11.06 -2.32 -0.89
CA TRP A 87 10.64 -3.72 -0.97
C TRP A 87 9.62 -4.00 -2.08
N CYS A 88 9.02 -2.97 -2.68
CA CYS A 88 8.00 -3.10 -3.72
C CYS A 88 8.63 -3.42 -5.08
N ALA A 89 8.60 -4.67 -5.50
CA ALA A 89 9.21 -5.11 -6.76
C ALA A 89 8.62 -4.44 -8.01
N PRO A 90 7.28 -4.27 -8.18
CA PRO A 90 6.74 -3.53 -9.32
C PRO A 90 7.13 -2.05 -9.31
N CYS A 91 7.23 -1.41 -8.12
CA CYS A 91 7.68 -0.02 -8.01
C CYS A 91 9.11 0.16 -8.56
N ARG A 92 10.02 -0.75 -8.17
CA ARG A 92 11.42 -0.70 -8.67
C ARG A 92 11.54 -0.89 -10.17
N LYS A 93 10.57 -1.57 -10.79
CA LYS A 93 10.56 -1.76 -12.26
C LYS A 93 10.18 -0.49 -13.02
N GLU A 94 9.32 0.36 -12.46
CA GLU A 94 8.90 1.61 -13.11
C GLU A 94 9.86 2.77 -12.87
N MET A 95 10.71 2.73 -11.82
CA MET A 95 11.64 3.82 -11.46
C MET A 95 12.54 4.29 -12.62
N PRO A 96 13.15 3.43 -13.45
CA PRO A 96 13.97 3.89 -14.59
C PRO A 96 13.16 4.64 -15.63
N GLU A 97 11.92 4.25 -15.86
CA GLU A 97 11.04 4.89 -16.83
C GLU A 97 10.55 6.25 -16.34
N LEU A 98 10.18 6.34 -15.06
CA LEU A 98 9.86 7.61 -14.40
C LEU A 98 11.06 8.57 -14.38
N SER A 99 12.29 8.03 -14.19
CA SER A 99 13.53 8.79 -14.27
C SER A 99 13.77 9.38 -15.67
N ALA A 100 13.55 8.56 -16.70
CA ALA A 100 13.66 9.00 -18.08
C ALA A 100 12.61 10.08 -18.40
N LEU A 101 11.37 9.89 -17.95
CA LEU A 101 10.28 10.85 -18.13
C LEU A 101 10.65 12.21 -17.50
N HIS A 102 11.10 12.21 -16.22
CA HIS A 102 11.53 13.40 -15.51
C HIS A 102 12.69 14.13 -16.21
N ALA A 103 13.70 13.39 -16.65
CA ALA A 103 14.89 13.97 -17.28
C ALA A 103 14.64 14.51 -18.70
N MET A 104 13.72 13.90 -19.45
CA MET A 104 13.52 14.18 -20.88
C MET A 104 12.35 15.14 -21.16
N ARG A 105 11.47 15.38 -20.21
CA ARG A 105 10.28 16.22 -20.39
C ARG A 105 10.33 17.46 -19.51
N SER A 106 10.60 18.62 -20.12
CA SER A 106 10.71 19.89 -19.38
C SER A 106 9.39 20.35 -18.73
N ASN A 107 8.26 19.85 -19.21
CA ASN A 107 6.92 20.16 -18.73
C ASN A 107 6.36 19.13 -17.74
N ILE A 108 7.13 18.09 -17.39
CA ILE A 108 6.74 17.06 -16.43
C ILE A 108 7.77 17.01 -15.30
N GLU A 109 7.29 17.04 -14.07
CA GLU A 109 8.05 16.84 -12.86
C GLU A 109 7.66 15.48 -12.27
N VAL A 110 8.61 14.78 -11.64
CA VAL A 110 8.31 13.55 -10.89
C VAL A 110 8.83 13.73 -9.47
N VAL A 111 8.08 13.24 -8.49
CA VAL A 111 8.53 13.09 -7.10
C VAL A 111 8.16 11.69 -6.61
N GLY A 112 9.11 11.01 -5.97
CA GLY A 112 8.89 9.71 -5.35
C GLY A 112 8.64 9.85 -3.85
N LEU A 113 7.47 9.42 -3.40
CA LEU A 113 7.12 9.35 -1.98
C LEU A 113 7.36 7.91 -1.50
N ALA A 114 8.49 7.70 -0.81
CA ALA A 114 8.84 6.42 -0.21
C ALA A 114 7.95 6.18 1.02
N TYR A 115 6.90 5.39 0.83
CA TYR A 115 5.88 5.10 1.84
C TYR A 115 6.30 3.88 2.66
N GLU A 116 7.28 4.08 3.52
CA GLU A 116 7.84 3.06 4.41
C GLU A 116 8.62 3.71 5.57
N ASP A 117 8.72 2.98 6.68
CA ASP A 117 9.56 3.36 7.81
C ASP A 117 11.01 2.99 7.48
N ILE A 118 11.77 3.97 7.00
CA ILE A 118 13.18 3.82 6.58
C ILE A 118 13.97 5.08 6.92
N GLU A 119 15.20 4.89 7.38
CA GLU A 119 16.10 5.99 7.67
C GLU A 119 16.78 6.56 6.43
N VAL A 120 17.07 7.87 6.44
CA VAL A 120 17.73 8.57 5.31
C VAL A 120 19.01 7.86 4.83
N PRO A 121 19.96 7.43 5.70
CA PRO A 121 21.16 6.74 5.24
C PRO A 121 20.89 5.42 4.53
N GLU A 122 19.86 4.68 4.95
CA GLU A 122 19.46 3.43 4.35
C GLU A 122 18.85 3.67 2.96
N MET A 123 17.97 4.67 2.84
CA MET A 123 17.41 5.10 1.55
C MET A 123 18.52 5.57 0.59
N GLN A 124 19.50 6.34 1.06
CA GLN A 124 20.65 6.75 0.25
C GLN A 124 21.46 5.56 -0.26
N SER A 125 21.67 4.55 0.61
CA SER A 125 22.32 3.30 0.22
C SER A 125 21.53 2.52 -0.83
N PHE A 126 20.19 2.50 -0.73
CA PHE A 126 19.32 1.90 -1.73
C PHE A 126 19.42 2.65 -3.06
N LEU A 127 19.33 4.00 -3.06
CA LEU A 127 19.39 4.83 -4.27
C LEU A 127 20.76 4.77 -4.98
N THR A 128 21.84 4.44 -4.26
CA THR A 128 23.14 4.16 -4.89
C THR A 128 23.07 2.96 -5.85
N LYS A 129 22.22 1.97 -5.53
CA LYS A 129 22.01 0.76 -6.35
C LYS A 129 20.87 0.91 -7.35
N HIS A 130 19.95 1.81 -7.07
CA HIS A 130 18.75 2.09 -7.86
C HIS A 130 18.64 3.60 -8.11
N PRO A 131 19.56 4.19 -8.91
CA PRO A 131 19.60 5.64 -9.10
C PRO A 131 18.37 6.15 -9.83
N VAL A 132 17.88 7.31 -9.38
CA VAL A 132 16.78 8.06 -10.01
C VAL A 132 17.22 9.50 -10.27
N THR A 133 16.52 10.19 -11.18
CA THR A 133 16.80 11.59 -11.54
C THR A 133 15.86 12.59 -10.87
N TYR A 134 14.88 12.10 -10.11
CA TYR A 134 13.86 12.90 -9.46
C TYR A 134 14.01 12.86 -7.93
N PRO A 135 13.51 13.86 -7.20
CA PRO A 135 13.57 13.89 -5.74
C PRO A 135 12.80 12.72 -5.10
N ILE A 136 13.40 12.17 -4.06
CA ILE A 136 12.77 11.16 -3.19
C ILE A 136 12.52 11.80 -1.83
N VAL A 137 11.30 11.64 -1.34
CA VAL A 137 10.86 12.06 -0.01
C VAL A 137 10.43 10.81 0.77
N ILE A 138 10.88 10.68 2.02
CA ILE A 138 10.44 9.60 2.90
C ILE A 138 9.13 10.03 3.57
N VAL A 139 8.14 9.17 3.52
CA VAL A 139 6.82 9.38 4.11
C VAL A 139 6.59 8.33 5.19
N ASP A 140 6.37 8.80 6.41
CA ASP A 140 5.97 7.93 7.53
C ASP A 140 4.60 7.31 7.24
N PRO A 141 4.47 5.97 7.16
CA PRO A 141 3.19 5.30 6.96
C PRO A 141 2.17 5.54 8.08
N PHE A 142 2.63 5.91 9.28
CA PHE A 142 1.79 6.19 10.44
C PHE A 142 1.33 7.64 10.52
N ASP A 143 2.04 8.56 9.82
CA ASP A 143 1.70 9.98 9.71
C ASP A 143 1.87 10.48 8.27
N PRO A 144 1.09 9.95 7.32
CA PRO A 144 1.18 10.33 5.92
C PRO A 144 0.69 11.77 5.68
N PRO A 145 1.19 12.43 4.61
CA PRO A 145 0.78 13.79 4.27
C PRO A 145 -0.75 13.92 4.19
N ALA A 146 -1.29 14.93 4.88
CA ALA A 146 -2.74 15.07 5.13
C ALA A 146 -3.58 15.16 3.85
N ASP A 147 -3.03 15.77 2.78
CA ASP A 147 -3.74 16.01 1.53
C ASP A 147 -3.76 14.80 0.59
N PHE A 148 -3.09 13.71 0.97
CA PHE A 148 -3.05 12.49 0.16
C PHE A 148 -3.79 11.35 0.87
N ALA A 149 -4.58 10.62 0.12
CA ALA A 149 -5.17 9.36 0.59
C ALA A 149 -4.06 8.36 0.95
N THR A 150 -4.27 7.60 2.01
CA THR A 150 -3.38 6.49 2.36
C THR A 150 -3.38 5.46 1.23
N PRO A 151 -2.21 5.10 0.67
CA PRO A 151 -2.13 4.11 -0.39
C PRO A 151 -2.70 2.75 0.05
N ARG A 152 -3.68 2.23 -0.69
CA ARG A 152 -4.23 0.87 -0.47
C ARG A 152 -3.35 -0.22 -1.07
N GLY A 153 -2.34 0.15 -1.84
CA GLY A 153 -1.38 -0.71 -2.50
C GLY A 153 -0.33 0.11 -3.22
N LEU A 154 0.82 -0.50 -3.50
CA LEU A 154 1.93 0.15 -4.18
C LEU A 154 2.25 -0.59 -5.50
N PRO A 155 2.66 0.17 -6.52
CA PRO A 155 2.73 1.62 -6.58
C PRO A 155 1.36 2.28 -6.70
N LEU A 156 1.26 3.54 -6.23
CA LEU A 156 0.13 4.43 -6.45
C LEU A 156 0.65 5.74 -7.00
N THR A 157 0.12 6.20 -8.14
CA THR A 157 0.61 7.41 -8.79
C THR A 157 -0.52 8.42 -8.98
N HIS A 158 -0.34 9.62 -8.46
CA HIS A 158 -1.20 10.75 -8.73
C HIS A 158 -0.57 11.63 -9.81
N LEU A 159 -1.37 12.03 -10.78
CA LEU A 159 -1.00 13.02 -11.79
C LEU A 159 -1.69 14.34 -11.49
N LEU A 160 -0.90 15.38 -11.27
CA LEU A 160 -1.40 16.72 -11.04
C LEU A 160 -1.19 17.56 -12.30
N ASP A 161 -2.18 18.35 -12.64
CA ASP A 161 -2.09 19.29 -13.77
C ASP A 161 -1.21 20.51 -13.46
N PRO A 162 -0.91 21.39 -14.42
CA PRO A 162 -0.09 22.58 -14.20
C PRO A 162 -0.66 23.57 -13.17
N GLN A 163 -1.95 23.52 -12.87
CA GLN A 163 -2.60 24.30 -11.81
C GLN A 163 -2.44 23.62 -10.44
N GLY A 164 -1.96 22.37 -10.43
CA GLY A 164 -1.77 21.54 -9.26
C GLY A 164 -3.02 20.81 -8.80
N LYS A 165 -4.00 20.72 -9.67
CA LYS A 165 -5.21 19.94 -9.45
C LYS A 165 -4.94 18.48 -9.71
N LEU A 166 -5.50 17.61 -8.89
CA LEU A 166 -5.50 16.17 -9.14
C LEU A 166 -6.28 15.85 -10.43
N ALA A 167 -5.54 15.49 -11.48
CA ALA A 167 -6.12 15.15 -12.78
C ALA A 167 -6.43 13.67 -12.92
N HIS A 168 -5.53 12.78 -12.41
CA HIS A 168 -5.71 11.34 -12.51
C HIS A 168 -5.00 10.59 -11.39
N THR A 169 -5.45 9.36 -11.12
CA THR A 169 -4.82 8.44 -10.17
C THR A 169 -4.68 7.06 -10.81
N PHE A 170 -3.44 6.55 -10.84
CA PHE A 170 -3.13 5.19 -11.29
C PHE A 170 -2.88 4.30 -10.08
N LEU A 171 -3.57 3.18 -10.00
CA LEU A 171 -3.32 2.12 -9.02
C LEU A 171 -2.59 0.97 -9.72
N GLY A 172 -1.41 0.62 -9.21
CA GLY A 172 -0.51 -0.33 -9.85
C GLY A 172 0.54 0.33 -10.73
N PRO A 173 1.42 -0.47 -11.36
CA PRO A 173 2.52 0.03 -12.18
C PRO A 173 2.06 0.92 -13.33
N VAL A 174 2.81 1.99 -13.57
CA VAL A 174 2.53 2.97 -14.63
C VAL A 174 3.74 3.10 -15.54
N THR A 175 3.48 3.37 -16.84
CA THR A 175 4.51 3.67 -17.83
C THR A 175 4.53 5.16 -18.17
N ALA A 176 5.63 5.65 -18.74
CA ALA A 176 5.69 7.01 -19.28
C ALA A 176 4.60 7.26 -20.33
N ALA A 177 4.31 6.25 -21.16
CA ALA A 177 3.26 6.33 -22.18
C ALA A 177 1.85 6.47 -21.57
N ASP A 178 1.57 5.81 -20.44
CA ASP A 178 0.29 5.95 -19.73
C ASP A 178 0.12 7.38 -19.20
N ILE A 179 1.18 7.94 -18.62
CA ILE A 179 1.21 9.32 -18.11
C ILE A 179 1.02 10.31 -19.27
N GLU A 180 1.81 10.18 -20.35
CA GLU A 180 1.73 11.07 -21.52
C GLU A 180 0.35 11.01 -22.19
N LYS A 181 -0.24 9.81 -22.28
CA LYS A 181 -1.61 9.63 -22.80
C LYS A 181 -2.63 10.38 -21.95
N GLN A 182 -2.50 10.35 -20.63
CA GLN A 182 -3.41 11.06 -19.73
C GLN A 182 -3.24 12.58 -19.81
N ILE A 183 -2.01 13.06 -20.05
CA ILE A 183 -1.71 14.48 -20.25
C ILE A 183 -2.32 15.01 -21.56
N ALA A 184 -2.42 14.16 -22.58
CA ALA A 184 -2.93 14.51 -23.90
C ALA A 184 -4.48 14.41 -24.03
N ALA A 185 -5.16 13.89 -23.00
CA ALA A 185 -6.61 13.67 -22.99
C ALA A 185 -7.40 14.92 -22.63
#